data_03d50ce8268b9161c3dcbdd3e52ef770
#
_entry.id   03d50ce8268b9161c3dcbdd3e52ef770
#
_cell.length_a   1.000
_cell.length_b   1.000
_cell.length_c   1.000
_cell.angle_alpha   90.00
_cell.angle_beta   90.00
_cell.angle_gamma   90.00
#
_symmetry.space_group_name_H-M   'P 1'
#
loop_
_entity.id
_entity.type
_entity.pdbx_description
1 polymer ?
#
loop_
_entity_poly.entity_id
_entity_poly.type
_entity_poly.pdbx_seq_one_letter_code
_entity_poly.pdbx_strand_id
1 'polypeptide(L)'
;MSISEIQQRIQNAKDLDFGTIFNQSIELFKKVWVQGLVTLLLNMVLAIPLMMLIYIPMIVTGMADVYASSYDPYNPYYSEPDISPIAVIILFVLYLIAMLGMSVIGLGLKSAFYRICKLKDLEQMGKEDYFYFFKKPYLGKTIKLGLAYIGITLIAALLCFLPLIYAIVPLTYVFVIYAFNPDKSVSEIIKLSFDLGNKKWLITFGLIIVAGLLAGIVGFIMCVVGIYVTASFSYLPPYLIYKDVVGFDDDNENLHIEENSSL
;
A
#
# COMPACT_ATOMS: atom_id res chain seq x y z
N MET A 1 -13.11 12.24 14.16
CA MET A 1 -13.42 11.17 15.15
C MET A 1 -12.29 11.01 16.17
N SER A 2 -12.62 10.73 17.44
CA SER A 2 -11.64 10.34 18.47
C SER A 2 -11.19 8.88 18.25
N ILE A 3 -10.04 8.48 18.84
CA ILE A 3 -9.56 7.10 18.74
C ILE A 3 -10.52 6.12 19.43
N SER A 4 -11.04 6.51 20.61
CA SER A 4 -11.99 5.69 21.35
C SER A 4 -13.28 5.44 20.56
N GLU A 5 -13.75 6.44 19.84
CA GLU A 5 -14.93 6.33 18.96
C GLU A 5 -14.68 5.36 17.81
N ILE A 6 -13.55 5.49 17.11
CA ILE A 6 -13.19 4.56 16.02
C ILE A 6 -13.08 3.13 16.57
N GLN A 7 -12.42 2.92 17.70
CA GLN A 7 -12.29 1.62 18.33
C GLN A 7 -13.65 1.02 18.73
N GLN A 8 -14.54 1.85 19.28
CA GLN A 8 -15.89 1.42 19.64
C GLN A 8 -16.69 0.98 18.41
N ARG A 9 -16.61 1.72 17.30
CA ARG A 9 -17.23 1.35 16.02
C ARG A 9 -16.68 0.02 15.50
N ILE A 10 -15.36 -0.19 15.55
CA ILE A 10 -14.72 -1.45 15.15
C ILE A 10 -15.21 -2.60 16.04
N GLN A 11 -15.27 -2.41 17.36
CA GLN A 11 -15.72 -3.48 18.28
C GLN A 11 -17.18 -3.86 18.06
N ASN A 12 -18.04 -2.86 17.84
CA ASN A 12 -19.47 -3.05 17.62
C ASN A 12 -19.84 -3.40 16.16
N ALA A 13 -18.83 -3.56 15.29
CA ALA A 13 -19.05 -3.82 13.87
C ALA A 13 -19.82 -5.13 13.66
N LYS A 14 -20.97 -5.04 12.98
CA LYS A 14 -21.78 -6.18 12.56
C LYS A 14 -21.05 -7.00 11.50
N ASP A 15 -21.49 -8.24 11.33
CA ASP A 15 -20.99 -9.06 10.24
C ASP A 15 -21.35 -8.44 8.88
N LEU A 16 -20.40 -8.50 7.97
CA LEU A 16 -20.54 -7.97 6.62
C LEU A 16 -20.77 -9.12 5.66
N ASP A 17 -21.64 -8.89 4.68
CA ASP A 17 -21.87 -9.87 3.62
C ASP A 17 -20.80 -9.77 2.53
N PHE A 18 -20.16 -10.91 2.24
CA PHE A 18 -19.10 -11.01 1.23
C PHE A 18 -19.58 -10.57 -0.16
N GLY A 19 -20.77 -11.04 -0.59
CA GLY A 19 -21.33 -10.74 -1.88
C GLY A 19 -21.65 -9.25 -2.06
N THR A 20 -22.18 -8.64 -1.02
CA THR A 20 -22.49 -7.20 -0.99
C THR A 20 -21.24 -6.36 -1.17
N ILE A 21 -20.18 -6.60 -0.37
CA ILE A 21 -18.91 -5.86 -0.49
C ILE A 21 -18.25 -6.10 -1.85
N PHE A 22 -18.31 -7.32 -2.36
CA PHE A 22 -17.75 -7.66 -3.67
C PHE A 22 -18.46 -6.90 -4.80
N ASN A 23 -19.80 -6.88 -4.80
CA ASN A 23 -20.58 -6.17 -5.81
C ASN A 23 -20.37 -4.65 -5.72
N GLN A 24 -20.34 -4.10 -4.52
CA GLN A 24 -19.99 -2.68 -4.31
C GLN A 24 -18.58 -2.37 -4.82
N SER A 25 -17.62 -3.29 -4.66
CA SER A 25 -16.27 -3.13 -5.20
C SER A 25 -16.27 -3.04 -6.72
N ILE A 26 -17.10 -3.82 -7.42
CA ILE A 26 -17.25 -3.75 -8.87
C ILE A 26 -17.84 -2.39 -9.29
N GLU A 27 -18.89 -1.93 -8.61
CA GLU A 27 -19.52 -0.64 -8.95
C GLU A 27 -18.57 0.53 -8.68
N LEU A 28 -17.84 0.50 -7.58
CA LEU A 28 -16.83 1.51 -7.29
C LEU A 28 -15.68 1.46 -8.31
N PHE A 29 -15.23 0.28 -8.70
CA PHE A 29 -14.17 0.11 -9.71
C PHE A 29 -14.53 0.79 -11.03
N LYS A 30 -15.76 0.67 -11.49
CA LYS A 30 -16.24 1.36 -12.70
C LYS A 30 -16.07 2.88 -12.62
N LYS A 31 -16.15 3.46 -11.41
CA LYS A 31 -15.97 4.90 -11.17
C LYS A 31 -14.50 5.32 -11.03
N VAL A 32 -13.60 4.42 -10.58
CA VAL A 32 -12.23 4.79 -10.15
C VAL A 32 -11.09 4.06 -10.88
N TRP A 33 -11.37 3.23 -11.89
CA TRP A 33 -10.33 2.46 -12.58
C TRP A 33 -9.23 3.33 -13.22
N VAL A 34 -9.60 4.49 -13.76
CA VAL A 34 -8.64 5.46 -14.32
C VAL A 34 -7.71 5.98 -13.23
N GLN A 35 -8.26 6.38 -12.08
CA GLN A 35 -7.50 6.88 -10.95
C GLN A 35 -6.60 5.78 -10.36
N GLY A 36 -7.08 4.54 -10.37
CA GLY A 36 -6.28 3.37 -9.99
C GLY A 36 -5.09 3.16 -10.92
N LEU A 37 -5.32 3.22 -12.24
CA LEU A 37 -4.26 3.14 -13.25
C LEU A 37 -3.24 4.26 -13.09
N VAL A 38 -3.70 5.51 -12.92
CA VAL A 38 -2.80 6.67 -12.69
C VAL A 38 -1.96 6.45 -11.42
N THR A 39 -2.56 5.96 -10.34
CA THR A 39 -1.83 5.66 -9.09
C THR A 39 -0.71 4.63 -9.31
N LEU A 40 -0.99 3.56 -10.07
CA LEU A 40 0.00 2.54 -10.41
C LEU A 40 1.12 3.10 -11.30
N LEU A 41 0.78 3.86 -12.33
CA LEU A 41 1.76 4.47 -13.22
C LEU A 41 2.67 5.46 -12.46
N LEU A 42 2.09 6.28 -11.58
CA LEU A 42 2.86 7.18 -10.71
C LEU A 42 3.80 6.38 -9.79
N ASN A 43 3.31 5.27 -9.21
CA ASN A 43 4.14 4.40 -8.38
C ASN A 43 5.34 3.85 -9.17
N MET A 44 5.12 3.36 -10.41
CA MET A 44 6.17 2.86 -11.28
C MET A 44 7.18 3.95 -11.64
N VAL A 45 6.72 5.12 -12.07
CA VAL A 45 7.59 6.24 -12.45
C VAL A 45 8.44 6.72 -11.27
N LEU A 46 7.85 6.86 -10.09
CA LEU A 46 8.58 7.28 -8.89
C LEU A 46 9.50 6.18 -8.34
N ALA A 47 9.24 4.91 -8.63
CA ALA A 47 10.11 3.80 -8.25
C ALA A 47 11.37 3.71 -9.12
N ILE A 48 11.35 4.19 -10.38
CA ILE A 48 12.47 4.09 -11.31
C ILE A 48 13.79 4.66 -10.71
N PRO A 49 13.84 5.89 -10.18
CA PRO A 49 15.09 6.43 -9.61
C PRO A 49 15.61 5.57 -8.43
N LEU A 50 14.71 5.02 -7.62
CA LEU A 50 15.09 4.16 -6.49
C LEU A 50 15.63 2.82 -6.97
N MET A 51 15.06 2.24 -8.02
CA MET A 51 15.58 1.03 -8.65
C MET A 51 16.96 1.28 -9.25
N MET A 52 17.19 2.43 -9.89
CA MET A 52 18.50 2.78 -10.44
C MET A 52 19.60 2.83 -9.38
N LEU A 53 19.29 3.21 -8.12
CA LEU A 53 20.26 3.18 -7.01
C LEU A 53 20.81 1.78 -6.74
N ILE A 54 20.04 0.73 -7.03
CA ILE A 54 20.43 -0.66 -6.83
C ILE A 54 21.07 -1.24 -8.10
N TYR A 55 20.40 -1.05 -9.25
CA TYR A 55 20.77 -1.71 -10.49
C TYR A 55 22.03 -1.11 -11.13
N ILE A 56 22.28 0.20 -11.06
CA ILE A 56 23.47 0.81 -11.65
C ILE A 56 24.76 0.27 -11.02
N PRO A 57 24.94 0.29 -9.69
CA PRO A 57 26.11 -0.32 -9.07
C PRO A 57 26.26 -1.82 -9.39
N MET A 58 25.16 -2.56 -9.39
CA MET A 58 25.16 -3.99 -9.70
C MET A 58 25.59 -4.28 -11.15
N ILE A 59 25.16 -3.46 -12.11
CA ILE A 59 25.57 -3.57 -13.52
C ILE A 59 27.05 -3.22 -13.67
N VAL A 60 27.50 -2.14 -13.02
CA VAL A 60 28.90 -1.70 -13.07
C VAL A 60 29.84 -2.78 -12.51
N THR A 61 29.50 -3.39 -11.37
CA THR A 61 30.31 -4.50 -10.81
C THR A 61 30.27 -5.73 -11.72
N GLY A 62 29.08 -6.16 -12.18
CA GLY A 62 28.97 -7.31 -13.08
C GLY A 62 29.66 -7.09 -14.43
N MET A 63 29.65 -5.89 -14.99
CA MET A 63 30.43 -5.57 -16.20
C MET A 63 31.93 -5.61 -15.94
N ALA A 64 32.39 -5.13 -14.79
CA ALA A 64 33.80 -5.22 -14.41
C ALA A 64 34.28 -6.66 -14.35
N ASP A 65 33.46 -7.57 -13.81
CA ASP A 65 33.74 -9.01 -13.74
C ASP A 65 33.81 -9.64 -15.13
N VAL A 66 32.89 -9.29 -16.04
CA VAL A 66 32.91 -9.78 -17.43
C VAL A 66 34.15 -9.27 -18.15
N TYR A 67 34.54 -8.01 -17.99
CA TYR A 67 35.77 -7.47 -18.58
C TYR A 67 37.02 -8.15 -18.02
N ALA A 68 37.10 -8.37 -16.70
CA ALA A 68 38.20 -9.06 -16.07
C ALA A 68 38.35 -10.51 -16.57
N SER A 69 37.23 -11.23 -16.73
CA SER A 69 37.20 -12.61 -17.20
C SER A 69 37.53 -12.75 -18.71
N SER A 70 37.22 -11.72 -19.52
CA SER A 70 37.47 -11.76 -20.97
C SER A 70 38.94 -11.43 -21.33
N TYR A 71 39.73 -10.91 -20.40
CA TYR A 71 41.10 -10.46 -20.68
C TYR A 71 42.12 -11.59 -20.70
N ASP A 72 41.89 -12.71 -19.97
CA ASP A 72 42.70 -13.94 -20.09
C ASP A 72 41.94 -15.17 -19.58
N PRO A 73 41.26 -15.93 -20.48
CA PRO A 73 40.53 -17.13 -20.14
C PRO A 73 41.41 -18.30 -19.68
N TYR A 74 42.74 -18.19 -19.86
CA TYR A 74 43.71 -19.23 -19.51
C TYR A 74 44.59 -18.86 -18.32
N ASN A 75 44.27 -17.76 -17.60
CA ASN A 75 45.06 -17.39 -16.42
C ASN A 75 44.74 -18.33 -15.24
N PRO A 76 45.67 -19.24 -14.84
CA PRO A 76 45.46 -20.13 -13.73
C PRO A 76 45.42 -19.42 -12.38
N TYR A 77 45.65 -18.10 -12.35
CA TYR A 77 45.54 -17.23 -11.18
C TYR A 77 44.23 -16.38 -11.22
N TYR A 78 43.25 -16.81 -11.99
CA TYR A 78 41.91 -16.18 -11.95
C TYR A 78 41.36 -16.38 -10.52
N SER A 79 41.50 -15.38 -9.70
CA SER A 79 40.77 -15.27 -8.43
C SER A 79 39.39 -14.70 -8.74
N GLU A 80 38.36 -15.32 -8.19
CA GLU A 80 37.01 -14.73 -8.23
C GLU A 80 37.11 -13.28 -7.80
N PRO A 81 36.35 -12.38 -8.45
CA PRO A 81 36.36 -10.96 -8.09
C PRO A 81 36.06 -10.80 -6.60
N ASP A 82 37.03 -10.35 -5.85
CA ASP A 82 36.90 -10.10 -4.43
C ASP A 82 36.08 -8.82 -4.25
N ILE A 83 34.77 -8.96 -4.12
CA ILE A 83 33.89 -7.81 -3.87
C ILE A 83 34.30 -7.21 -2.53
N SER A 84 34.91 -6.05 -2.58
CA SER A 84 35.36 -5.35 -1.39
C SER A 84 34.25 -5.32 -0.32
N PRO A 85 34.53 -5.69 0.94
CA PRO A 85 33.53 -5.60 2.03
C PRO A 85 32.88 -4.21 2.13
N ILE A 86 33.61 -3.18 1.78
CA ILE A 86 33.09 -1.79 1.74
C ILE A 86 32.03 -1.65 0.65
N ALA A 87 32.22 -2.24 -0.53
CA ALA A 87 31.23 -2.21 -1.61
C ALA A 87 29.94 -2.93 -1.20
N VAL A 88 30.05 -4.07 -0.52
CA VAL A 88 28.88 -4.80 0.03
C VAL A 88 28.10 -3.94 1.01
N ILE A 89 28.79 -3.26 1.93
CA ILE A 89 28.15 -2.35 2.89
C ILE A 89 27.44 -1.20 2.19
N ILE A 90 28.08 -0.58 1.18
CA ILE A 90 27.47 0.51 0.41
C ILE A 90 26.21 0.01 -0.31
N LEU A 91 26.28 -1.12 -1.00
CA LEU A 91 25.12 -1.71 -1.70
C LEU A 91 23.99 -2.03 -0.72
N PHE A 92 24.32 -2.56 0.45
CA PHE A 92 23.32 -2.84 1.48
C PHE A 92 22.61 -1.57 1.98
N VAL A 93 23.38 -0.50 2.22
CA VAL A 93 22.80 0.80 2.62
C VAL A 93 21.90 1.38 1.52
N LEU A 94 22.35 1.33 0.25
CA LEU A 94 21.55 1.77 -0.90
C LEU A 94 20.26 0.96 -1.03
N TYR A 95 20.31 -0.35 -0.80
CA TYR A 95 19.14 -1.22 -0.79
C TYR A 95 18.13 -0.82 0.30
N LEU A 96 18.61 -0.52 1.53
CA LEU A 96 17.73 -0.06 2.60
C LEU A 96 17.08 1.28 2.28
N ILE A 97 17.82 2.21 1.67
CA ILE A 97 17.28 3.51 1.25
C ILE A 97 16.21 3.31 0.17
N ALA A 98 16.47 2.49 -0.83
CA ALA A 98 15.52 2.20 -1.89
C ALA A 98 14.26 1.50 -1.36
N MET A 99 14.41 0.53 -0.47
CA MET A 99 13.30 -0.17 0.19
C MET A 99 12.41 0.81 0.98
N LEU A 100 13.02 1.70 1.77
CA LEU A 100 12.28 2.74 2.48
C LEU A 100 11.58 3.69 1.52
N GLY A 101 12.26 4.16 0.49
CA GLY A 101 11.70 5.05 -0.53
C GLY A 101 10.49 4.41 -1.22
N MET A 102 10.59 3.15 -1.64
CA MET A 102 9.47 2.41 -2.27
C MET A 102 8.28 2.25 -1.31
N SER A 103 8.53 1.97 -0.02
CA SER A 103 7.48 1.90 0.98
C SER A 103 6.76 3.24 1.18
N VAL A 104 7.51 4.33 1.25
CA VAL A 104 6.96 5.70 1.39
C VAL A 104 6.13 6.09 0.16
N ILE A 105 6.62 5.80 -1.06
CA ILE A 105 5.91 6.07 -2.31
C ILE A 105 4.61 5.25 -2.33
N GLY A 106 4.69 3.94 -2.11
CA GLY A 106 3.52 3.07 -2.10
C GLY A 106 2.48 3.49 -1.04
N LEU A 107 2.94 3.82 0.17
CA LEU A 107 2.07 4.28 1.25
C LEU A 107 1.37 5.60 0.87
N GLY A 108 2.14 6.59 0.42
CA GLY A 108 1.60 7.92 0.10
C GLY A 108 0.60 7.87 -1.05
N LEU A 109 0.95 7.22 -2.17
CA LEU A 109 0.08 7.11 -3.34
C LEU A 109 -1.18 6.28 -3.07
N LYS A 110 -1.04 5.13 -2.40
CA LYS A 110 -2.19 4.28 -2.12
C LYS A 110 -3.16 4.92 -1.13
N SER A 111 -2.65 5.61 -0.10
CA SER A 111 -3.51 6.37 0.81
C SER A 111 -4.19 7.56 0.11
N ALA A 112 -3.49 8.24 -0.81
CA ALA A 112 -4.10 9.29 -1.64
C ALA A 112 -5.20 8.72 -2.56
N PHE A 113 -4.97 7.54 -3.14
CA PHE A 113 -5.99 6.85 -3.95
C PHE A 113 -7.26 6.55 -3.14
N TYR A 114 -7.16 6.12 -1.88
CA TYR A 114 -8.36 5.93 -1.05
C TYR A 114 -9.14 7.22 -0.80
N ARG A 115 -8.46 8.36 -0.65
CA ARG A 115 -9.14 9.66 -0.59
C ARG A 115 -9.89 9.99 -1.89
N ILE A 116 -9.28 9.69 -3.02
CA ILE A 116 -9.92 9.86 -4.34
C ILE A 116 -11.11 8.90 -4.48
N CYS A 117 -10.99 7.65 -4.01
CA CYS A 117 -12.11 6.70 -3.98
C CYS A 117 -13.31 7.28 -3.20
N LYS A 118 -13.08 7.91 -2.03
CA LYS A 118 -14.14 8.56 -1.26
C LYS A 118 -14.84 9.65 -2.07
N LEU A 119 -14.09 10.52 -2.75
CA LEU A 119 -14.67 11.58 -3.57
C LEU A 119 -15.57 11.02 -4.69
N LYS A 120 -15.14 9.96 -5.36
CA LYS A 120 -15.89 9.32 -6.44
C LYS A 120 -17.09 8.50 -5.94
N ASP A 121 -16.92 7.81 -4.82
CA ASP A 121 -17.95 6.98 -4.21
C ASP A 121 -19.13 7.82 -3.69
N LEU A 122 -18.82 8.92 -3.00
CA LEU A 122 -19.80 9.83 -2.43
C LEU A 122 -20.21 10.98 -3.39
N GLU A 123 -19.71 10.94 -4.64
CA GLU A 123 -19.97 11.96 -5.67
C GLU A 123 -19.68 13.41 -5.21
N GLN A 124 -18.69 13.53 -4.31
CA GLN A 124 -18.28 14.81 -3.76
C GLN A 124 -17.40 15.59 -4.74
N MET A 125 -17.63 16.89 -4.82
CA MET A 125 -16.73 17.79 -5.55
C MET A 125 -15.42 17.93 -4.76
N GLY A 126 -14.28 17.64 -5.40
CA GLY A 126 -12.98 17.75 -4.78
C GLY A 126 -11.85 17.54 -5.77
N LYS A 127 -10.64 17.97 -5.38
CA LYS A 127 -9.45 17.82 -6.21
C LYS A 127 -8.86 16.43 -6.02
N GLU A 128 -8.61 15.72 -7.11
CA GLU A 128 -7.85 14.47 -7.13
C GLU A 128 -6.38 14.78 -6.87
N ASP A 129 -5.92 14.62 -5.63
CA ASP A 129 -4.57 14.97 -5.20
C ASP A 129 -3.78 13.70 -4.84
N TYR A 130 -3.06 13.16 -5.82
CA TYR A 130 -2.22 11.96 -5.67
C TYR A 130 -1.01 12.20 -4.77
N PHE A 131 -0.53 13.46 -4.65
CA PHE A 131 0.64 13.84 -3.87
C PHE A 131 0.30 14.39 -2.48
N TYR A 132 -0.93 14.21 -2.01
CA TYR A 132 -1.40 14.74 -0.74
C TYR A 132 -0.47 14.41 0.44
N PHE A 133 -0.05 13.15 0.55
CA PHE A 133 0.79 12.65 1.65
C PHE A 133 2.28 12.94 1.48
N PHE A 134 2.70 13.50 0.34
CA PHE A 134 4.06 13.97 0.12
C PHE A 134 4.26 15.44 0.45
N LYS A 135 3.20 16.16 0.79
CA LYS A 135 3.28 17.55 1.26
C LYS A 135 3.93 17.64 2.63
N LYS A 136 4.60 18.79 2.90
CA LYS A 136 5.36 19.03 4.14
C LYS A 136 4.65 18.61 5.44
N PRO A 137 3.33 18.86 5.66
CA PRO A 137 2.66 18.47 6.91
C PRO A 137 2.62 16.96 7.13
N TYR A 138 2.59 16.15 6.07
CA TYR A 138 2.37 14.70 6.13
C TYR A 138 3.61 13.88 5.83
N LEU A 139 4.58 14.40 5.05
CA LEU A 139 5.75 13.65 4.57
C LEU A 139 6.53 12.98 5.71
N GLY A 140 6.80 13.69 6.78
CA GLY A 140 7.52 13.13 7.93
C GLY A 140 6.77 11.97 8.59
N LYS A 141 5.43 12.05 8.64
CA LYS A 141 4.60 10.94 9.15
C LYS A 141 4.57 9.77 8.17
N THR A 142 4.47 10.04 6.87
CA THR A 142 4.51 9.01 5.81
C THR A 142 5.83 8.22 5.87
N ILE A 143 6.96 8.89 6.08
CA ILE A 143 8.28 8.23 6.25
C ILE A 143 8.29 7.34 7.50
N LYS A 144 7.86 7.87 8.66
CA LYS A 144 7.81 7.09 9.91
C LYS A 144 6.88 5.89 9.80
N LEU A 145 5.72 6.06 9.16
CA LEU A 145 4.76 4.99 8.96
C LEU A 145 5.28 3.95 7.95
N GLY A 146 5.97 4.39 6.88
CA GLY A 146 6.65 3.51 5.94
C GLY A 146 7.75 2.68 6.60
N LEU A 147 8.54 3.27 7.49
CA LEU A 147 9.54 2.56 8.26
C LEU A 147 8.91 1.52 9.20
N ALA A 148 7.84 1.89 9.91
CA ALA A 148 7.11 0.96 10.76
C ALA A 148 6.47 -0.19 9.96
N TYR A 149 5.91 0.11 8.77
CA TYR A 149 5.36 -0.89 7.86
C TYR A 149 6.42 -1.91 7.44
N ILE A 150 7.61 -1.46 7.01
CA ILE A 150 8.73 -2.34 6.68
C ILE A 150 9.15 -3.16 7.89
N GLY A 151 9.30 -2.54 9.06
CA GLY A 151 9.69 -3.22 10.29
C GLY A 151 8.75 -4.38 10.64
N ILE A 152 7.44 -4.13 10.61
CA ILE A 152 6.43 -5.18 10.87
C ILE A 152 6.50 -6.28 9.80
N THR A 153 6.64 -5.91 8.52
CA THR A 153 6.72 -6.87 7.42
C THR A 153 7.98 -7.76 7.54
N LEU A 154 9.13 -7.17 7.86
CA LEU A 154 10.38 -7.91 8.04
C LEU A 154 10.31 -8.86 9.24
N ILE A 155 9.79 -8.41 10.38
CA ILE A 155 9.61 -9.27 11.56
C ILE A 155 8.67 -10.43 11.22
N ALA A 156 7.55 -10.16 10.55
CA ALA A 156 6.61 -11.19 10.14
C ALA A 156 7.22 -12.19 9.14
N ALA A 157 8.08 -11.72 8.23
CA ALA A 157 8.78 -12.57 7.26
C ALA A 157 9.83 -13.46 7.93
N LEU A 158 10.61 -12.93 8.89
CA LEU A 158 11.60 -13.68 9.65
C LEU A 158 11.00 -14.79 10.51
N LEU A 159 9.75 -14.66 10.93
CA LEU A 159 9.01 -15.66 11.71
C LEU A 159 8.37 -16.75 10.83
N CYS A 160 9.09 -17.27 9.83
CA CYS A 160 8.68 -18.40 8.96
C CYS A 160 7.46 -18.11 8.07
N PHE A 161 7.23 -16.88 7.61
CA PHE A 161 6.17 -16.45 6.70
C PHE A 161 4.72 -16.62 7.20
N LEU A 162 4.43 -17.49 8.16
CA LEU A 162 3.07 -17.66 8.71
C LEU A 162 2.50 -16.36 9.31
N PRO A 163 3.24 -15.61 10.14
CA PRO A 163 2.77 -14.32 10.63
C PRO A 163 2.58 -13.28 9.51
N LEU A 164 3.28 -13.44 8.37
CA LEU A 164 3.10 -12.55 7.23
C LEU A 164 1.72 -12.71 6.60
N ILE A 165 1.23 -13.95 6.45
CA ILE A 165 -0.13 -14.23 5.94
C ILE A 165 -1.17 -13.55 6.84
N TYR A 166 -1.00 -13.65 8.16
CA TYR A 166 -1.87 -12.94 9.11
C TYR A 166 -1.74 -11.41 8.96
N ALA A 167 -0.52 -10.90 8.88
CA ALA A 167 -0.25 -9.47 8.85
C ALA A 167 -0.71 -8.77 7.56
N ILE A 168 -0.89 -9.49 6.44
CA ILE A 168 -1.37 -8.92 5.17
C ILE A 168 -2.64 -8.09 5.39
N VAL A 169 -3.61 -8.59 6.16
CA VAL A 169 -4.89 -7.92 6.38
C VAL A 169 -4.72 -6.65 7.24
N PRO A 170 -4.15 -6.69 8.45
CA PRO A 170 -3.90 -5.48 9.24
C PRO A 170 -3.04 -4.46 8.49
N LEU A 171 -1.98 -4.90 7.80
CA LEU A 171 -1.11 -4.01 7.03
C LEU A 171 -1.84 -3.34 5.85
N THR A 172 -2.82 -4.00 5.26
CA THR A 172 -3.66 -3.38 4.22
C THR A 172 -4.47 -2.21 4.79
N TYR A 173 -4.97 -2.31 6.02
CA TYR A 173 -5.71 -1.23 6.65
C TYR A 173 -4.84 -0.04 7.06
N VAL A 174 -3.50 -0.17 7.16
CA VAL A 174 -2.62 0.97 7.42
C VAL A 174 -2.83 2.06 6.37
N PHE A 175 -2.97 1.70 5.10
CA PHE A 175 -3.20 2.64 4.01
C PHE A 175 -4.57 3.34 4.11
N VAL A 176 -5.61 2.59 4.47
CA VAL A 176 -6.98 3.11 4.58
C VAL A 176 -7.13 4.00 5.81
N ILE A 177 -6.65 3.53 6.98
CA ILE A 177 -6.71 4.31 8.22
C ILE A 177 -5.91 5.60 8.09
N TYR A 178 -4.72 5.55 7.50
CA TYR A 178 -3.91 6.76 7.26
C TYR A 178 -4.58 7.74 6.28
N ALA A 179 -5.25 7.22 5.26
CA ALA A 179 -5.96 8.04 4.28
C ALA A 179 -7.01 8.96 4.94
N PHE A 180 -7.74 8.44 5.93
CA PHE A 180 -8.88 9.13 6.55
C PHE A 180 -8.59 9.68 7.94
N ASN A 181 -7.47 9.30 8.55
CA ASN A 181 -7.06 9.78 9.87
C ASN A 181 -5.60 10.26 9.87
N PRO A 182 -5.23 11.22 9.01
CA PRO A 182 -3.84 11.67 8.89
C PRO A 182 -3.36 12.48 10.11
N ASP A 183 -4.25 12.92 10.97
CA ASP A 183 -3.99 13.62 12.22
C ASP A 183 -3.47 12.70 13.32
N LYS A 184 -3.86 11.42 13.31
CA LYS A 184 -3.47 10.43 14.32
C LYS A 184 -1.97 10.14 14.29
N SER A 185 -1.41 9.75 15.42
CA SER A 185 -0.01 9.32 15.52
C SER A 185 0.24 8.01 14.77
N VAL A 186 1.51 7.71 14.45
CA VAL A 186 1.89 6.46 13.77
C VAL A 186 1.44 5.22 14.57
N SER A 187 1.64 5.26 15.89
CA SER A 187 1.24 4.15 16.78
C SER A 187 -0.27 3.93 16.78
N GLU A 188 -1.05 5.00 16.78
CA GLU A 188 -2.51 4.95 16.74
C GLU A 188 -3.02 4.41 15.41
N ILE A 189 -2.43 4.85 14.28
CA ILE A 189 -2.77 4.32 12.95
C ILE A 189 -2.52 2.82 12.88
N ILE A 190 -1.35 2.35 13.34
CA ILE A 190 -1.02 0.92 13.35
C ILE A 190 -2.00 0.17 14.27
N LYS A 191 -2.26 0.66 15.48
CA LYS A 191 -3.18 0.03 16.41
C LYS A 191 -4.58 -0.13 15.81
N LEU A 192 -5.15 0.93 15.28
CA LEU A 192 -6.47 0.90 14.62
C LEU A 192 -6.49 -0.05 13.42
N SER A 193 -5.38 -0.12 12.67
CA SER A 193 -5.26 -1.04 11.53
C SER A 193 -5.27 -2.50 11.94
N PHE A 194 -4.62 -2.82 13.06
CA PHE A 194 -4.68 -4.17 13.65
C PHE A 194 -6.04 -4.45 14.29
N ASP A 195 -6.65 -3.49 14.97
CA ASP A 195 -7.98 -3.64 15.56
C ASP A 195 -9.01 -3.98 14.47
N LEU A 196 -9.06 -3.21 13.38
CA LEU A 196 -9.96 -3.45 12.25
C LEU A 196 -9.59 -4.73 11.47
N GLY A 197 -8.29 -4.90 11.22
CA GLY A 197 -7.78 -6.08 10.52
C GLY A 197 -8.12 -7.38 11.24
N ASN A 198 -8.00 -7.42 12.56
CA ASN A 198 -8.37 -8.60 13.36
C ASN A 198 -9.87 -8.84 13.36
N LYS A 199 -10.66 -7.78 13.53
CA LYS A 199 -12.13 -7.89 13.60
C LYS A 199 -12.72 -8.37 12.28
N LYS A 200 -12.15 -7.99 11.15
CA LYS A 200 -12.64 -8.31 9.79
C LYS A 200 -11.66 -9.14 8.97
N TRP A 201 -10.79 -9.92 9.65
CA TRP A 201 -9.70 -10.63 9.01
C TRP A 201 -10.18 -11.56 7.88
N LEU A 202 -11.10 -12.45 8.19
CA LEU A 202 -11.52 -13.52 7.28
C LEU A 202 -12.19 -12.96 6.01
N ILE A 203 -13.13 -12.04 6.17
CA ILE A 203 -13.82 -11.43 5.04
C ILE A 203 -12.86 -10.58 4.18
N THR A 204 -11.98 -9.83 4.82
CA THR A 204 -11.01 -9.00 4.10
C THR A 204 -10.00 -9.85 3.33
N PHE A 205 -9.47 -10.90 3.97
CA PHE A 205 -8.54 -11.82 3.35
C PHE A 205 -9.16 -12.50 2.13
N GLY A 206 -10.38 -13.05 2.30
CA GLY A 206 -11.11 -13.67 1.20
C GLY A 206 -11.37 -12.71 0.03
N LEU A 207 -11.83 -11.49 0.33
CA LEU A 207 -12.10 -10.48 -0.69
C LEU A 207 -10.83 -10.02 -1.43
N ILE A 208 -9.72 -9.84 -0.73
CA ILE A 208 -8.43 -9.47 -1.36
C ILE A 208 -7.97 -10.57 -2.32
N ILE A 209 -8.07 -11.84 -1.90
CA ILE A 209 -7.68 -12.98 -2.75
C ILE A 209 -8.59 -13.05 -3.98
N VAL A 210 -9.90 -13.04 -3.80
CA VAL A 210 -10.85 -13.16 -4.92
C VAL A 210 -10.72 -11.96 -5.86
N ALA A 211 -10.62 -10.74 -5.31
CA ALA A 211 -10.41 -9.54 -6.12
C ALA A 211 -9.08 -9.58 -6.88
N GLY A 212 -8.00 -10.04 -6.22
CA GLY A 212 -6.68 -10.17 -6.84
C GLY A 212 -6.65 -11.23 -7.96
N LEU A 213 -7.26 -12.39 -7.72
CA LEU A 213 -7.38 -13.45 -8.73
C LEU A 213 -8.20 -12.98 -9.94
N LEU A 214 -9.34 -12.34 -9.69
CA LEU A 214 -10.19 -11.81 -10.77
C LEU A 214 -9.45 -10.72 -11.56
N ALA A 215 -8.79 -9.79 -10.87
CA ALA A 215 -7.97 -8.77 -11.50
C ALA A 215 -6.85 -9.38 -12.36
N GLY A 216 -6.19 -10.43 -11.85
CA GLY A 216 -5.15 -11.15 -12.58
C GLY A 216 -5.67 -11.86 -13.82
N ILE A 217 -6.78 -12.60 -13.71
CA ILE A 217 -7.38 -13.34 -14.83
C ILE A 217 -7.86 -12.36 -15.91
N VAL A 218 -8.63 -11.33 -15.54
CA VAL A 218 -9.15 -10.35 -16.50
C VAL A 218 -7.98 -9.56 -17.11
N GLY A 219 -7.01 -9.16 -16.31
CA GLY A 219 -5.83 -8.44 -16.79
C GLY A 219 -4.99 -9.26 -17.75
N PHE A 220 -4.84 -10.57 -17.54
CA PHE A 220 -4.14 -11.48 -18.45
C PHE A 220 -4.87 -11.62 -19.78
N ILE A 221 -6.19 -11.80 -19.76
CA ILE A 221 -7.03 -11.85 -20.97
C ILE A 221 -6.89 -10.57 -21.79
N MET A 222 -6.69 -9.42 -21.15
CA MET A 222 -6.47 -8.12 -21.78
C MET A 222 -4.99 -7.90 -22.18
N CYS A 223 -4.28 -8.96 -22.60
CA CYS A 223 -2.91 -8.91 -23.12
C CYS A 223 -1.88 -8.29 -22.14
N VAL A 224 -1.89 -8.68 -20.88
CA VAL A 224 -0.96 -8.23 -19.81
C VAL A 224 -1.12 -6.75 -19.45
N VAL A 225 -1.34 -5.85 -20.41
CA VAL A 225 -1.59 -4.42 -20.15
C VAL A 225 -2.81 -4.23 -19.23
N GLY A 226 -3.81 -5.10 -19.37
CA GLY A 226 -4.97 -5.12 -18.50
C GLY A 226 -4.66 -5.32 -17.01
N ILE A 227 -3.56 -5.98 -16.66
CA ILE A 227 -3.15 -6.17 -15.26
C ILE A 227 -2.96 -4.81 -14.57
N TYR A 228 -2.37 -3.84 -15.26
CA TYR A 228 -2.19 -2.48 -14.71
C TYR A 228 -3.52 -1.76 -14.51
N VAL A 229 -4.50 -2.03 -15.35
CA VAL A 229 -5.86 -1.47 -15.19
C VAL A 229 -6.58 -2.11 -14.02
N THR A 230 -6.55 -3.45 -13.95
CA THR A 230 -7.36 -4.21 -12.99
C THR A 230 -6.73 -4.35 -11.60
N ALA A 231 -5.42 -4.16 -11.45
CA ALA A 231 -4.72 -4.35 -10.18
C ALA A 231 -5.30 -3.51 -9.02
N SER A 232 -5.76 -2.29 -9.32
CA SER A 232 -6.37 -1.41 -8.32
C SER A 232 -7.70 -1.93 -7.77
N PHE A 233 -8.35 -2.90 -8.45
CA PHE A 233 -9.57 -3.54 -7.96
C PHE A 233 -9.39 -4.19 -6.60
N SER A 234 -8.24 -4.82 -6.34
CA SER A 234 -7.93 -5.45 -5.06
C SER A 234 -7.82 -4.46 -3.88
N TYR A 235 -7.72 -3.16 -4.15
CA TYR A 235 -7.66 -2.12 -3.12
C TYR A 235 -9.04 -1.69 -2.62
N LEU A 236 -10.11 -1.99 -3.37
CA LEU A 236 -11.45 -1.46 -3.08
C LEU A 236 -12.16 -2.15 -1.91
N PRO A 237 -12.09 -3.49 -1.75
CA PRO A 237 -12.76 -4.14 -0.62
C PRO A 237 -12.35 -3.60 0.76
N PRO A 238 -11.05 -3.38 1.08
CA PRO A 238 -10.65 -2.77 2.35
C PRO A 238 -11.21 -1.37 2.57
N TYR A 239 -11.35 -0.56 1.51
CA TYR A 239 -11.97 0.75 1.58
C TYR A 239 -13.45 0.64 1.96
N LEU A 240 -14.20 -0.23 1.30
CA LEU A 240 -15.63 -0.43 1.56
C LEU A 240 -15.88 -0.98 2.96
N ILE A 241 -15.08 -1.95 3.40
CA ILE A 241 -15.15 -2.45 4.78
C ILE A 241 -14.88 -1.34 5.79
N TYR A 242 -13.88 -0.47 5.54
CA TYR A 242 -13.62 0.69 6.41
C TYR A 242 -14.82 1.64 6.43
N LYS A 243 -15.40 1.95 5.26
CA LYS A 243 -16.59 2.78 5.12
C LYS A 243 -17.76 2.24 5.93
N ASP A 244 -18.04 0.94 5.84
CA ASP A 244 -19.20 0.30 6.50
C ASP A 244 -18.98 0.12 8.02
N VAL A 245 -17.72 -0.06 8.47
CA VAL A 245 -17.41 -0.30 9.88
C VAL A 245 -17.14 0.98 10.64
N VAL A 246 -16.33 1.88 10.07
CA VAL A 246 -15.86 3.09 10.73
C VAL A 246 -16.65 4.31 10.27
N GLY A 247 -16.93 4.40 8.96
CA GLY A 247 -17.51 5.59 8.33
C GLY A 247 -16.52 6.74 8.20
N PHE A 248 -17.04 7.89 7.79
CA PHE A 248 -16.26 9.12 7.64
C PHE A 248 -16.77 10.21 8.60
N ASP A 249 -15.94 11.20 8.94
CA ASP A 249 -16.33 12.29 9.85
C ASP A 249 -17.51 13.13 9.31
N ASP A 250 -17.60 13.27 7.99
CA ASP A 250 -18.66 14.04 7.32
C ASP A 250 -20.05 13.43 7.54
N ASP A 251 -20.14 12.11 7.76
CA ASP A 251 -21.42 11.42 8.01
C ASP A 251 -22.02 11.83 9.38
N ASN A 252 -21.17 12.19 10.33
CA ASN A 252 -21.62 12.65 11.66
C ASN A 252 -22.16 14.08 11.63
N GLU A 253 -21.61 14.95 10.78
CA GLU A 253 -22.06 16.33 10.65
C GLU A 253 -23.49 16.38 10.05
N ASN A 254 -23.78 15.49 9.11
CA ASN A 254 -25.12 15.36 8.51
C ASN A 254 -26.15 14.77 9.50
N LEU A 255 -25.77 13.78 10.31
CA LEU A 255 -26.65 13.20 11.32
C LEU A 255 -27.02 14.23 12.40
N HIS A 256 -26.08 15.06 12.85
CA HIS A 256 -26.35 16.13 13.82
C HIS A 256 -27.20 17.27 13.24
N ILE A 257 -27.15 17.52 11.94
CA ILE A 257 -28.00 18.51 11.27
C ILE A 257 -29.43 17.97 11.17
N GLU A 258 -29.63 16.71 10.83
CA GLU A 258 -30.95 16.06 10.77
C GLU A 258 -31.61 15.98 12.16
N GLU A 259 -30.84 15.63 13.21
CA GLU A 259 -31.35 15.54 14.58
C GLU A 259 -31.77 16.92 15.13
N ASN A 260 -31.00 17.97 14.81
CA ASN A 260 -31.32 19.34 15.19
C ASN A 260 -32.44 19.99 14.35
N SER A 261 -32.73 19.45 13.16
CA SER A 261 -33.82 19.92 12.29
C SER A 261 -35.16 19.26 12.61
N SER A 262 -35.16 18.21 13.43
CA SER A 262 -36.34 17.47 13.86
C SER A 262 -36.86 17.89 15.26
N LEU A 263 -36.22 18.87 15.91
CA LEU A 263 -36.64 19.52 17.16
C LEU A 263 -37.23 20.91 16.87
#